data_e6486907ea1c93c51ab1275621df76b6
#
_entry.id   e6486907ea1c93c51ab1275621df76b6
#
_cell.length_a   1.000
_cell.length_b   1.000
_cell.length_c   1.000
_cell.angle_alpha   90.00
_cell.angle_beta   90.00
_cell.angle_gamma   90.00
#
_symmetry.space_group_name_H-M   'P 1'
#
loop_
_entity.id
_entity.type
_entity.pdbx_description
1 polymer ?
#
loop_
_entity_poly.entity_id
_entity_poly.type
_entity_poly.pdbx_seq_one_letter_code
_entity_poly.pdbx_strand_id
1 'polypeptide(L)'
;MLSHDVNIYKNTVEAKKLNDKKFVVLLDPDKCNNQKLNQVIKLSNDAHVDYFYIGGSLLLHSDLDNFLIRIKEQSNIPTILFPGTTHQISQEADAILYLSMISGRNPDLLIGKHVESAAHIKASGIEVISTGYMLIDGGRPTSVNYISNTLPIPHDKNSIAVSTAIAGELLGLKLIYLEAGSGADVPVSPSMINAVSTHIDIPLIVGGGIRTPEIAKLSAEAGADIIVIGNALEKDPELIIDMSAAIHSVNVKSTSDA
;
A
#
# COMPACT_ATOMS: atom_id res chain seq x y z
N MET A 1 10.42 13.75 -22.75
CA MET A 1 9.26 14.35 -22.04
C MET A 1 8.23 13.26 -21.92
N LEU A 2 8.23 12.48 -20.86
CA LEU A 2 7.19 11.52 -20.55
C LEU A 2 6.10 12.31 -19.81
N SER A 3 4.91 12.38 -20.37
CA SER A 3 3.75 13.03 -19.74
C SER A 3 3.33 12.18 -18.55
N HIS A 4 3.54 12.66 -17.34
CA HIS A 4 2.94 12.11 -16.13
C HIS A 4 1.44 12.48 -16.08
N ASP A 5 0.68 12.04 -17.10
CA ASP A 5 -0.77 12.29 -17.17
C ASP A 5 -1.60 11.27 -16.35
N VAL A 6 -0.95 10.33 -15.66
CA VAL A 6 -1.65 9.36 -14.80
C VAL A 6 -1.85 9.98 -13.42
N ASN A 7 -3.04 10.49 -13.16
CA ASN A 7 -3.44 10.93 -11.82
C ASN A 7 -3.90 9.71 -11.02
N ILE A 8 -2.95 9.10 -10.30
CA ILE A 8 -3.15 7.84 -9.55
C ILE A 8 -4.22 8.02 -8.48
N TYR A 9 -4.18 9.12 -7.74
CA TYR A 9 -5.19 9.39 -6.70
C TYR A 9 -6.59 9.52 -7.29
N LYS A 10 -6.75 10.26 -8.38
CA LYS A 10 -8.04 10.41 -9.04
C LYS A 10 -8.58 9.06 -9.51
N ASN A 11 -7.73 8.25 -10.15
CA ASN A 11 -8.11 6.90 -10.59
C ASN A 11 -8.50 6.00 -9.41
N THR A 12 -7.81 6.10 -8.28
CA THR A 12 -8.14 5.37 -7.05
C THR A 12 -9.49 5.78 -6.48
N VAL A 13 -9.81 7.08 -6.46
CA VAL A 13 -11.11 7.57 -6.01
C VAL A 13 -12.24 7.12 -6.94
N GLU A 14 -12.01 7.12 -8.25
CA GLU A 14 -12.98 6.62 -9.23
C GLU A 14 -13.20 5.11 -9.07
N ALA A 15 -12.13 4.33 -8.87
CA ALA A 15 -12.20 2.90 -8.61
C ALA A 15 -13.04 2.59 -7.35
N LYS A 16 -12.83 3.33 -6.25
CA LYS A 16 -13.66 3.20 -5.04
C LYS A 16 -15.15 3.41 -5.33
N LYS A 17 -15.51 4.46 -6.09
CA LYS A 17 -16.90 4.75 -6.44
C LYS A 17 -17.55 3.64 -7.26
N LEU A 18 -16.77 2.97 -8.09
CA LEU A 18 -17.21 1.86 -8.93
C LEU A 18 -17.11 0.50 -8.23
N ASN A 19 -16.68 0.48 -6.97
CA ASN A 19 -16.33 -0.75 -6.23
C ASN A 19 -15.33 -1.64 -7.00
N ASP A 20 -14.42 -1.01 -7.74
CA ASP A 20 -13.35 -1.65 -8.52
C ASP A 20 -12.10 -1.82 -7.65
N LYS A 21 -11.94 -3.03 -7.08
CA LYS A 21 -10.85 -3.35 -6.14
C LYS A 21 -9.52 -3.42 -6.87
N LYS A 22 -8.48 -2.86 -6.22
CA LYS A 22 -7.15 -2.77 -6.78
C LYS A 22 -6.17 -3.69 -6.08
N PHE A 23 -5.38 -4.39 -6.88
CA PHE A 23 -4.31 -5.26 -6.41
C PHE A 23 -2.94 -4.59 -6.57
N VAL A 24 -2.16 -4.60 -5.49
CA VAL A 24 -0.82 -4.01 -5.43
C VAL A 24 0.20 -5.06 -5.06
N VAL A 25 1.24 -5.16 -5.86
CA VAL A 25 2.45 -5.92 -5.53
C VAL A 25 3.47 -4.99 -4.88
N LEU A 26 3.84 -5.28 -3.63
CA LEU A 26 4.88 -4.55 -2.90
C LEU A 26 6.23 -5.20 -3.16
N LEU A 27 7.17 -4.43 -3.69
CA LEU A 27 8.53 -4.81 -3.99
C LEU A 27 9.52 -4.11 -3.05
N ASP A 28 10.31 -4.89 -2.34
CA ASP A 28 11.45 -4.41 -1.55
C ASP A 28 12.71 -4.52 -2.41
N PRO A 29 13.32 -3.38 -2.84
CA PRO A 29 14.48 -3.39 -3.72
C PRO A 29 15.68 -4.15 -3.15
N ASP A 30 15.88 -4.16 -1.83
CA ASP A 30 17.00 -4.88 -1.18
C ASP A 30 16.81 -6.40 -1.18
N LYS A 31 15.56 -6.89 -1.36
CA LYS A 31 15.24 -8.31 -1.38
C LYS A 31 14.99 -8.88 -2.77
N CYS A 32 14.92 -8.02 -3.78
CA CYS A 32 14.54 -8.39 -5.13
C CYS A 32 15.73 -8.34 -6.09
N ASN A 33 16.37 -9.48 -6.34
CA ASN A 33 17.41 -9.56 -7.37
C ASN A 33 16.81 -9.45 -8.79
N ASN A 34 17.68 -9.25 -9.78
CA ASN A 34 17.29 -9.03 -11.17
C ASN A 34 16.42 -10.13 -11.78
N GLN A 35 16.72 -11.39 -11.50
CA GLN A 35 15.96 -12.53 -12.04
C GLN A 35 14.55 -12.54 -11.47
N LYS A 36 14.43 -12.35 -10.16
CA LYS A 36 13.14 -12.31 -9.46
C LYS A 36 12.32 -11.11 -9.90
N LEU A 37 12.95 -9.94 -10.06
CA LEU A 37 12.28 -8.75 -10.56
C LEU A 37 11.63 -9.00 -11.92
N ASN A 38 12.39 -9.56 -12.87
CA ASN A 38 11.86 -9.87 -14.21
C ASN A 38 10.69 -10.88 -14.16
N GLN A 39 10.77 -11.89 -13.28
CA GLN A 39 9.68 -12.85 -13.09
C GLN A 39 8.43 -12.16 -12.54
N VAL A 40 8.58 -11.37 -11.47
CA VAL A 40 7.46 -10.65 -10.85
C VAL A 40 6.82 -9.67 -11.82
N ILE A 41 7.60 -8.91 -12.59
CA ILE A 41 7.07 -7.96 -13.60
C ILE A 41 6.27 -8.72 -14.65
N LYS A 42 6.80 -9.83 -15.18
CA LYS A 42 6.09 -10.65 -16.17
C LYS A 42 4.76 -11.15 -15.64
N LEU A 43 4.76 -11.80 -14.46
CA LEU A 43 3.55 -12.31 -13.83
C LEU A 43 2.54 -11.19 -13.51
N SER A 44 3.02 -10.03 -13.09
CA SER A 44 2.17 -8.88 -12.80
C SER A 44 1.50 -8.31 -14.05
N ASN A 45 2.22 -8.25 -15.18
CA ASN A 45 1.64 -7.85 -16.46
C ASN A 45 0.56 -8.86 -16.92
N ASP A 46 0.87 -10.16 -16.83
CA ASP A 46 -0.05 -11.24 -17.24
C ASP A 46 -1.30 -11.30 -16.35
N ALA A 47 -1.16 -10.99 -15.06
CA ALA A 47 -2.23 -11.01 -14.07
C ALA A 47 -2.98 -9.67 -13.93
N HIS A 48 -2.64 -8.63 -14.71
CA HIS A 48 -3.24 -7.30 -14.64
C HIS A 48 -3.18 -6.67 -13.24
N VAL A 49 -2.00 -6.72 -12.60
CA VAL A 49 -1.74 -5.99 -11.35
C VAL A 49 -1.91 -4.49 -11.59
N ASP A 50 -2.58 -3.79 -10.66
CA ASP A 50 -2.94 -2.38 -10.83
C ASP A 50 -1.78 -1.43 -10.54
N TYR A 51 -1.00 -1.70 -9.47
CA TYR A 51 0.13 -0.85 -9.05
C TYR A 51 1.28 -1.68 -8.51
N PHE A 52 2.50 -1.15 -8.66
CA PHE A 52 3.66 -1.55 -7.88
C PHE A 52 3.90 -0.56 -6.76
N TYR A 53 3.93 -1.03 -5.50
CA TYR A 53 4.50 -0.25 -4.40
C TYR A 53 5.96 -0.61 -4.23
N ILE A 54 6.82 0.40 -4.15
CA ILE A 54 8.28 0.22 -4.11
C ILE A 54 8.81 0.78 -2.80
N GLY A 55 9.38 -0.08 -1.96
CA GLY A 55 9.95 0.34 -0.69
C GLY A 55 10.13 -0.79 0.30
N GLY A 56 10.75 -0.47 1.40
CA GLY A 56 10.97 -1.35 2.53
C GLY A 56 11.19 -0.54 3.79
N SER A 57 11.07 -1.18 4.96
CA SER A 57 11.24 -0.51 6.25
C SER A 57 12.63 0.11 6.41
N LEU A 58 13.64 -0.45 5.76
CA LEU A 58 15.01 0.03 5.72
C LEU A 58 15.65 -0.42 4.41
N LEU A 59 16.07 0.52 3.55
CA LEU A 59 16.86 0.24 2.35
C LEU A 59 18.32 0.58 2.63
N LEU A 60 19.21 -0.38 2.43
CA LEU A 60 20.63 -0.26 2.77
C LEU A 60 21.53 -0.22 1.53
N HIS A 61 21.14 -0.88 0.44
CA HIS A 61 22.06 -1.17 -0.67
C HIS A 61 21.47 -0.94 -2.06
N SER A 62 20.17 -0.65 -2.17
CA SER A 62 19.51 -0.56 -3.47
C SER A 62 19.70 0.81 -4.12
N ASP A 63 19.99 0.78 -5.41
CA ASP A 63 19.86 1.93 -6.30
C ASP A 63 18.39 2.02 -6.74
N LEU A 64 17.64 2.87 -6.06
CA LEU A 64 16.21 3.02 -6.25
C LEU A 64 15.85 3.49 -7.67
N ASP A 65 16.64 4.41 -8.24
CA ASP A 65 16.40 4.94 -9.58
C ASP A 65 16.55 3.86 -10.63
N ASN A 66 17.66 3.11 -10.61
CA ASN A 66 17.86 2.00 -11.54
C ASN A 66 16.81 0.87 -11.36
N PHE A 67 16.36 0.64 -10.14
CA PHE A 67 15.30 -0.33 -9.89
C PHE A 67 13.99 0.08 -10.56
N LEU A 68 13.58 1.35 -10.42
CA LEU A 68 12.38 1.92 -11.05
C LEU A 68 12.48 1.95 -12.58
N ILE A 69 13.62 2.39 -13.12
CA ILE A 69 13.87 2.41 -14.57
C ILE A 69 13.68 1.00 -15.16
N ARG A 70 14.22 -0.03 -14.51
CA ARG A 70 14.09 -1.42 -14.98
C ARG A 70 12.65 -1.95 -14.94
N ILE A 71 11.83 -1.49 -14.00
CA ILE A 71 10.40 -1.82 -13.99
C ILE A 71 9.73 -1.15 -15.20
N LYS A 72 9.98 0.13 -15.43
CA LYS A 72 9.37 0.92 -16.52
C LYS A 72 9.79 0.46 -17.92
N GLU A 73 10.99 -0.13 -18.06
CA GLU A 73 11.42 -0.74 -19.33
C GLU A 73 10.60 -1.99 -19.70
N GLN A 74 9.95 -2.65 -18.73
CA GLN A 74 9.27 -3.94 -18.92
C GLN A 74 7.77 -3.91 -18.64
N SER A 75 7.25 -2.81 -18.06
CA SER A 75 5.86 -2.70 -17.64
C SER A 75 5.36 -1.26 -17.70
N ASN A 76 4.05 -1.13 -17.98
CA ASN A 76 3.32 0.13 -17.88
C ASN A 76 2.52 0.24 -16.56
N ILE A 77 2.67 -0.73 -15.64
CA ILE A 77 2.03 -0.67 -14.32
C ILE A 77 2.63 0.49 -13.54
N PRO A 78 1.82 1.44 -13.04
CA PRO A 78 2.35 2.59 -12.32
C PRO A 78 3.11 2.19 -11.05
N THR A 79 4.20 2.91 -10.78
CA THR A 79 5.09 2.71 -9.63
C THR A 79 4.87 3.78 -8.58
N ILE A 80 4.58 3.37 -7.35
CA ILE A 80 4.28 4.26 -6.22
C ILE A 80 5.29 3.99 -5.12
N LEU A 81 6.03 5.00 -4.70
CA LEU A 81 6.95 4.87 -3.57
C LEU A 81 6.18 4.63 -2.28
N PHE A 82 6.59 3.60 -1.53
CA PHE A 82 6.13 3.29 -0.18
C PHE A 82 7.31 3.44 0.80
N PRO A 83 7.68 4.69 1.16
CA PRO A 83 8.95 4.98 1.79
C PRO A 83 8.96 4.60 3.27
N GLY A 84 9.99 3.88 3.72
CA GLY A 84 10.31 3.68 5.13
C GLY A 84 11.19 4.78 5.72
N THR A 85 11.87 5.57 4.86
CA THR A 85 12.76 6.66 5.26
C THR A 85 12.65 7.87 4.32
N THR A 86 13.15 9.04 4.76
CA THR A 86 13.17 10.29 3.96
C THR A 86 14.11 10.25 2.75
N HIS A 87 14.95 9.22 2.64
CA HIS A 87 15.89 9.05 1.52
C HIS A 87 15.31 8.22 0.36
N GLN A 88 14.15 7.60 0.56
CA GLN A 88 13.49 6.79 -0.48
C GLN A 88 12.61 7.68 -1.37
N ILE A 89 13.24 8.61 -2.08
CA ILE A 89 12.61 9.54 -3.01
C ILE A 89 13.31 9.39 -4.36
N SER A 90 12.52 9.25 -5.42
CA SER A 90 13.01 9.16 -6.80
C SER A 90 12.02 9.84 -7.74
N GLN A 91 12.52 10.62 -8.69
CA GLN A 91 11.73 11.22 -9.76
C GLN A 91 11.30 10.19 -10.83
N GLU A 92 11.89 9.00 -10.80
CA GLU A 92 11.55 7.92 -11.70
C GLU A 92 10.24 7.22 -11.31
N ALA A 93 9.71 7.44 -10.10
CA ALA A 93 8.40 6.94 -9.69
C ALA A 93 7.26 7.82 -10.25
N ASP A 94 6.05 7.25 -10.30
CA ASP A 94 4.86 7.99 -10.74
C ASP A 94 4.21 8.74 -9.57
N ALA A 95 4.27 8.17 -8.36
CA ALA A 95 3.75 8.79 -7.14
C ALA A 95 4.53 8.36 -5.90
N ILE A 96 4.20 9.02 -4.77
CA ILE A 96 4.67 8.66 -3.44
C ILE A 96 3.50 8.66 -2.44
N LEU A 97 3.42 7.64 -1.60
CA LEU A 97 2.61 7.66 -0.40
C LEU A 97 3.30 8.54 0.65
N TYR A 98 2.74 9.71 0.92
CA TYR A 98 3.27 10.64 1.91
C TYR A 98 2.69 10.28 3.28
N LEU A 99 3.38 9.37 3.98
CA LEU A 99 2.83 8.63 5.12
C LEU A 99 2.88 9.44 6.42
N SER A 100 1.73 9.66 7.05
CA SER A 100 1.61 10.09 8.44
C SER A 100 1.16 8.91 9.30
N MET A 101 1.96 8.49 10.28
CA MET A 101 1.61 7.38 11.18
C MET A 101 0.61 7.82 12.25
N ILE A 102 -0.66 7.94 11.86
CA ILE A 102 -1.72 8.48 12.71
C ILE A 102 -2.17 7.53 13.83
N SER A 103 -1.83 6.25 13.77
CA SER A 103 -2.04 5.30 14.87
C SER A 103 -1.08 5.52 16.05
N GLY A 104 0.09 6.12 15.80
CA GLY A 104 1.11 6.40 16.81
C GLY A 104 1.00 7.78 17.45
N ARG A 105 1.90 8.04 18.39
CA ARG A 105 2.08 9.37 19.02
C ARG A 105 3.53 9.84 18.89
N ASN A 106 4.25 9.31 17.87
CA ASN A 106 5.59 9.73 17.55
C ASN A 106 5.54 10.95 16.62
N PRO A 107 5.92 12.16 17.08
CA PRO A 107 5.84 13.38 16.27
C PRO A 107 6.71 13.35 15.02
N ASP A 108 7.83 12.60 15.02
CA ASP A 108 8.67 12.46 13.84
C ASP A 108 7.91 11.80 12.68
N LEU A 109 7.06 10.82 12.96
CA LEU A 109 6.27 10.12 11.95
C LEU A 109 4.92 10.78 11.68
N LEU A 110 4.51 11.75 12.53
CA LEU A 110 3.31 12.56 12.29
C LEU A 110 3.59 13.76 11.41
N ILE A 111 4.76 14.40 11.55
CA ILE A 111 5.12 15.62 10.80
C ILE A 111 6.63 15.79 10.59
N GLY A 112 7.50 15.32 11.50
CA GLY A 112 8.93 15.58 11.45
C GLY A 112 9.58 15.14 10.13
N LYS A 113 9.37 13.89 9.73
CA LYS A 113 9.89 13.33 8.47
C LYS A 113 9.31 14.00 7.22
N HIS A 114 8.10 14.54 7.32
CA HIS A 114 7.50 15.32 6.24
C HIS A 114 8.27 16.63 6.02
N VAL A 115 8.62 17.33 7.10
CA VAL A 115 9.40 18.57 7.02
C VAL A 115 10.78 18.31 6.42
N GLU A 116 11.47 17.23 6.82
CA GLU A 116 12.78 16.86 6.29
C GLU A 116 12.75 16.57 4.77
N SER A 117 11.69 15.91 4.28
CA SER A 117 11.59 15.43 2.88
C SER A 117 10.85 16.38 1.93
N ALA A 118 10.07 17.34 2.45
CA ALA A 118 9.13 18.15 1.67
C ALA A 118 9.76 18.86 0.46
N ALA A 119 10.92 19.48 0.64
CA ALA A 119 11.59 20.21 -0.44
C ALA A 119 12.03 19.26 -1.58
N HIS A 120 12.55 18.09 -1.24
CA HIS A 120 13.01 17.09 -2.23
C HIS A 120 11.82 16.48 -2.98
N ILE A 121 10.74 16.13 -2.26
CA ILE A 121 9.51 15.59 -2.87
C ILE A 121 8.88 16.63 -3.80
N LYS A 122 8.82 17.89 -3.38
CA LYS A 122 8.29 18.96 -4.24
C LYS A 122 9.14 19.17 -5.50
N ALA A 123 10.45 19.04 -5.38
CA ALA A 123 11.35 19.20 -6.52
C ALA A 123 11.33 18.00 -7.50
N SER A 124 10.97 16.79 -7.02
CA SER A 124 10.89 15.60 -7.88
C SER A 124 9.75 15.65 -8.89
N GLY A 125 8.69 16.41 -8.61
CA GLY A 125 7.52 16.55 -9.49
C GLY A 125 6.59 15.35 -9.54
N ILE A 126 6.84 14.28 -8.75
CA ILE A 126 5.98 13.10 -8.67
C ILE A 126 4.65 13.42 -7.97
N GLU A 127 3.61 12.63 -8.23
CA GLU A 127 2.33 12.79 -7.55
C GLU A 127 2.46 12.48 -6.06
N VAL A 128 1.97 13.39 -5.19
CA VAL A 128 2.02 13.22 -3.73
C VAL A 128 0.64 12.83 -3.21
N ILE A 129 0.56 11.66 -2.57
CA ILE A 129 -0.67 11.13 -2.01
C ILE A 129 -0.55 11.07 -0.49
N SER A 130 -1.09 12.07 0.21
CA SER A 130 -1.08 12.11 1.67
C SER A 130 -1.87 10.93 2.24
N THR A 131 -1.22 10.11 3.08
CA THR A 131 -1.78 8.83 3.53
C THR A 131 -1.70 8.70 5.03
N GLY A 132 -2.86 8.44 5.65
CA GLY A 132 -2.96 8.10 7.08
C GLY A 132 -2.58 6.64 7.30
N TYR A 133 -1.35 6.42 7.74
CA TYR A 133 -0.84 5.09 8.01
C TYR A 133 -1.20 4.63 9.42
N MET A 134 -1.89 3.52 9.52
CA MET A 134 -2.39 2.97 10.78
C MET A 134 -1.82 1.58 10.99
N LEU A 135 -0.89 1.46 11.94
CA LEU A 135 -0.34 0.18 12.34
C LEU A 135 -1.36 -0.56 13.23
N ILE A 136 -1.72 -1.76 12.82
CA ILE A 136 -2.65 -2.67 13.53
C ILE A 136 -1.84 -3.83 14.09
N ASP A 137 -2.21 -4.32 15.27
CA ASP A 137 -1.56 -5.47 15.89
C ASP A 137 -1.74 -6.73 15.03
N GLY A 138 -0.62 -7.24 14.50
CA GLY A 138 -0.54 -8.41 13.64
C GLY A 138 -0.16 -9.70 14.38
N GLY A 139 -0.31 -9.74 15.70
CA GLY A 139 -0.05 -10.92 16.54
C GLY A 139 1.41 -11.09 17.00
N ARG A 140 2.34 -10.33 16.42
CA ARG A 140 3.75 -10.26 16.83
C ARG A 140 4.39 -8.93 16.45
N PRO A 141 5.45 -8.50 17.14
CA PRO A 141 6.24 -7.35 16.71
C PRO A 141 6.85 -7.55 15.32
N THR A 142 6.76 -6.54 14.48
CA THR A 142 7.36 -6.50 13.14
C THR A 142 8.38 -5.37 13.04
N SER A 143 9.12 -5.29 11.93
CA SER A 143 10.12 -4.23 11.73
C SER A 143 9.53 -2.83 11.88
N VAL A 144 8.31 -2.61 11.41
CA VAL A 144 7.65 -1.30 11.52
C VAL A 144 7.37 -0.91 12.97
N ASN A 145 7.03 -1.86 13.86
CA ASN A 145 6.85 -1.56 15.28
C ASN A 145 8.15 -1.05 15.89
N TYR A 146 9.27 -1.73 15.61
CA TYR A 146 10.58 -1.37 16.17
C TYR A 146 11.08 -0.02 15.65
N ILE A 147 11.04 0.16 14.32
CA ILE A 147 11.56 1.39 13.66
C ILE A 147 10.70 2.61 14.01
N SER A 148 9.38 2.45 14.04
CA SER A 148 8.46 3.56 14.34
C SER A 148 8.45 3.98 15.80
N ASN A 149 8.89 3.10 16.69
CA ASN A 149 8.77 3.28 18.14
C ASN A 149 7.34 3.67 18.55
N THR A 150 6.34 2.99 17.95
CA THR A 150 4.92 3.20 18.24
C THR A 150 4.23 1.87 18.58
N LEU A 151 3.20 1.95 19.42
CA LEU A 151 2.33 0.82 19.66
C LEU A 151 1.28 0.72 18.54
N PRO A 152 0.98 -0.50 18.05
CA PRO A 152 -0.11 -0.70 17.10
C PRO A 152 -1.48 -0.52 17.78
N ILE A 153 -2.51 -0.25 16.99
CA ILE A 153 -3.89 -0.36 17.46
C ILE A 153 -4.18 -1.84 17.69
N PRO A 154 -4.73 -2.24 18.87
CA PRO A 154 -5.08 -3.64 19.11
C PRO A 154 -6.07 -4.16 18.07
N HIS A 155 -5.87 -5.38 17.61
CA HIS A 155 -6.59 -5.95 16.47
C HIS A 155 -8.11 -6.12 16.69
N ASP A 156 -8.57 -6.11 17.94
CA ASP A 156 -9.99 -6.22 18.35
C ASP A 156 -10.65 -4.86 18.65
N LYS A 157 -9.92 -3.75 18.53
CA LYS A 157 -10.41 -2.40 18.87
C LYS A 157 -10.89 -1.63 17.63
N ASN A 158 -11.92 -2.13 16.97
CA ASN A 158 -12.49 -1.51 15.78
C ASN A 158 -12.86 -0.03 16.01
N SER A 159 -13.42 0.34 17.16
CA SER A 159 -13.80 1.72 17.46
C SER A 159 -12.60 2.68 17.49
N ILE A 160 -11.44 2.22 17.97
CA ILE A 160 -10.21 3.01 17.96
C ILE A 160 -9.74 3.21 16.52
N ALA A 161 -9.74 2.14 15.71
CA ALA A 161 -9.37 2.21 14.30
C ALA A 161 -10.28 3.17 13.53
N VAL A 162 -11.60 3.07 13.69
CA VAL A 162 -12.59 3.96 13.08
C VAL A 162 -12.35 5.42 13.45
N SER A 163 -12.23 5.73 14.74
CA SER A 163 -11.99 7.10 15.20
C SER A 163 -10.68 7.67 14.68
N THR A 164 -9.63 6.83 14.56
CA THR A 164 -8.34 7.25 14.02
C THR A 164 -8.42 7.52 12.52
N ALA A 165 -9.13 6.66 11.77
CA ALA A 165 -9.33 6.84 10.33
C ALA A 165 -10.15 8.10 10.01
N ILE A 166 -11.25 8.35 10.72
CA ILE A 166 -12.06 9.57 10.61
C ILE A 166 -11.19 10.81 10.91
N ALA A 167 -10.37 10.77 11.96
CA ALA A 167 -9.47 11.88 12.26
C ALA A 167 -8.50 12.15 11.12
N GLY A 168 -7.94 11.09 10.49
CA GLY A 168 -7.09 11.22 9.30
C GLY A 168 -7.82 11.90 8.14
N GLU A 169 -9.05 11.49 7.84
CA GLU A 169 -9.88 12.08 6.80
C GLU A 169 -10.20 13.55 7.08
N LEU A 170 -10.62 13.88 8.30
CA LEU A 170 -10.92 15.25 8.71
C LEU A 170 -9.69 16.18 8.68
N LEU A 171 -8.48 15.62 8.84
CA LEU A 171 -7.22 16.35 8.66
C LEU A 171 -6.84 16.52 7.17
N GLY A 172 -7.63 16.00 6.23
CA GLY A 172 -7.41 16.15 4.80
C GLY A 172 -6.44 15.11 4.20
N LEU A 173 -6.20 13.98 4.88
CA LEU A 173 -5.47 12.87 4.27
C LEU A 173 -6.31 12.27 3.14
N LYS A 174 -5.64 11.86 2.07
CA LYS A 174 -6.28 11.36 0.84
C LYS A 174 -6.59 9.87 0.87
N LEU A 175 -5.81 9.11 1.62
CA LEU A 175 -5.95 7.65 1.78
C LEU A 175 -5.81 7.26 3.25
N ILE A 176 -6.46 6.17 3.65
CA ILE A 176 -6.16 5.46 4.91
C ILE A 176 -5.53 4.12 4.58
N TYR A 177 -4.47 3.75 5.30
CA TYR A 177 -3.79 2.48 5.17
C TYR A 177 -3.83 1.72 6.50
N LEU A 178 -4.52 0.57 6.54
CA LEU A 178 -4.46 -0.38 7.66
C LEU A 178 -3.34 -1.40 7.38
N GLU A 179 -2.31 -1.40 8.20
CA GLU A 179 -1.12 -2.24 8.04
C GLU A 179 -0.92 -3.15 9.25
N ALA A 180 -0.95 -4.47 9.04
CA ALA A 180 -0.63 -5.43 10.10
C ALA A 180 0.89 -5.65 10.31
N GLY A 181 1.70 -5.17 9.37
CA GLY A 181 3.16 -5.31 9.36
C GLY A 181 3.67 -6.45 8.48
N SER A 182 4.85 -6.22 7.91
CA SER A 182 5.53 -7.21 7.07
C SER A 182 5.82 -8.48 7.87
N GLY A 183 5.28 -9.62 7.42
CA GLY A 183 5.43 -10.89 8.10
C GLY A 183 4.55 -11.10 9.33
N ALA A 184 3.54 -10.27 9.55
CA ALA A 184 2.55 -10.43 10.61
C ALA A 184 1.94 -11.85 10.63
N ASP A 185 1.61 -12.35 11.80
CA ASP A 185 0.98 -13.68 11.94
C ASP A 185 -0.50 -13.63 11.56
N VAL A 186 -1.15 -12.50 11.86
CA VAL A 186 -2.58 -12.27 11.60
C VAL A 186 -2.74 -11.02 10.72
N PRO A 187 -3.51 -11.08 9.62
CA PRO A 187 -3.86 -9.90 8.83
C PRO A 187 -4.86 -9.01 9.58
N VAL A 188 -5.09 -7.80 9.09
CA VAL A 188 -6.18 -6.94 9.57
C VAL A 188 -7.50 -7.70 9.44
N SER A 189 -8.30 -7.72 10.50
CA SER A 189 -9.53 -8.50 10.52
C SER A 189 -10.60 -7.94 9.56
N PRO A 190 -11.40 -8.80 8.88
CA PRO A 190 -12.50 -8.33 8.05
C PRO A 190 -13.49 -7.42 8.81
N SER A 191 -13.70 -7.66 10.11
CA SER A 191 -14.56 -6.81 10.94
C SER A 191 -14.00 -5.40 11.12
N MET A 192 -12.68 -5.25 11.27
CA MET A 192 -12.04 -3.93 11.37
C MET A 192 -12.04 -3.22 10.02
N ILE A 193 -11.74 -3.93 8.92
CA ILE A 193 -11.80 -3.39 7.56
C ILE A 193 -13.19 -2.84 7.27
N ASN A 194 -14.24 -3.63 7.52
CA ASN A 194 -15.62 -3.21 7.32
C ASN A 194 -15.99 -2.02 8.21
N ALA A 195 -15.64 -2.06 9.49
CA ALA A 195 -15.90 -0.96 10.40
C ALA A 195 -15.26 0.36 9.93
N VAL A 196 -14.01 0.32 9.45
CA VAL A 196 -13.33 1.53 8.94
C VAL A 196 -13.93 1.96 7.60
N SER A 197 -14.08 1.05 6.63
CA SER A 197 -14.54 1.38 5.27
C SER A 197 -15.94 2.00 5.22
N THR A 198 -16.81 1.65 6.18
CA THR A 198 -18.18 2.20 6.29
C THR A 198 -18.25 3.57 6.95
N HIS A 199 -17.12 4.08 7.50
CA HIS A 199 -17.10 5.35 8.23
C HIS A 199 -16.19 6.40 7.59
N ILE A 200 -15.52 6.09 6.48
CA ILE A 200 -14.69 7.04 5.73
C ILE A 200 -15.11 7.08 4.26
N ASP A 201 -15.04 8.26 3.66
CA ASP A 201 -15.35 8.46 2.22
C ASP A 201 -14.12 8.31 1.33
N ILE A 202 -12.91 8.46 1.88
CA ILE A 202 -11.64 8.32 1.16
C ILE A 202 -11.24 6.83 1.00
N PRO A 203 -10.40 6.48 -0.02
CA PRO A 203 -10.03 5.10 -0.26
C PRO A 203 -9.25 4.45 0.88
N LEU A 204 -9.53 3.15 1.11
CA LEU A 204 -8.95 2.32 2.14
C LEU A 204 -7.96 1.30 1.56
N ILE A 205 -6.71 1.37 2.00
CA ILE A 205 -5.66 0.40 1.68
C ILE A 205 -5.56 -0.60 2.84
N VAL A 206 -5.36 -1.87 2.52
CA VAL A 206 -5.11 -2.93 3.50
C VAL A 206 -3.88 -3.74 3.11
N GLY A 207 -2.96 -3.95 4.06
CA GLY A 207 -1.74 -4.73 3.86
C GLY A 207 -1.27 -5.43 5.12
N GLY A 208 -0.24 -6.26 4.94
CA GLY A 208 0.36 -7.05 6.02
C GLY A 208 -0.38 -8.35 6.34
N GLY A 209 0.36 -9.45 6.47
CA GLY A 209 -0.19 -10.75 6.86
C GLY A 209 -1.05 -11.48 5.82
N ILE A 210 -1.31 -10.91 4.65
CA ILE A 210 -2.11 -11.52 3.58
C ILE A 210 -1.24 -12.57 2.86
N ARG A 211 -1.61 -13.86 2.98
CA ARG A 211 -0.78 -14.97 2.51
C ARG A 211 -1.46 -15.87 1.48
N THR A 212 -2.79 -15.81 1.39
CA THR A 212 -3.55 -16.66 0.46
C THR A 212 -4.59 -15.85 -0.32
N PRO A 213 -5.01 -16.34 -1.50
CA PRO A 213 -6.06 -15.70 -2.30
C PRO A 213 -7.37 -15.51 -1.54
N GLU A 214 -7.73 -16.45 -0.64
CA GLU A 214 -8.95 -16.37 0.17
C GLU A 214 -8.90 -15.18 1.14
N ILE A 215 -7.75 -14.96 1.80
CA ILE A 215 -7.58 -13.81 2.71
C ILE A 215 -7.62 -12.51 1.93
N ALA A 216 -6.99 -12.45 0.75
CA ALA A 216 -7.02 -11.28 -0.11
C ALA A 216 -8.45 -10.94 -0.54
N LYS A 217 -9.22 -11.94 -0.97
CA LYS A 217 -10.63 -11.81 -1.32
C LYS A 217 -11.50 -11.34 -0.15
N LEU A 218 -11.35 -11.96 1.02
CA LEU A 218 -12.07 -11.55 2.24
C LEU A 218 -11.78 -10.10 2.62
N SER A 219 -10.54 -9.64 2.44
CA SER A 219 -10.18 -8.24 2.68
C SER A 219 -10.88 -7.29 1.72
N ALA A 220 -10.96 -7.66 0.43
CA ALA A 220 -11.67 -6.89 -0.59
C ALA A 220 -13.19 -6.87 -0.35
N GLU A 221 -13.79 -8.02 -0.02
CA GLU A 221 -15.21 -8.15 0.31
C GLU A 221 -15.59 -7.37 1.59
N ALA A 222 -14.67 -7.26 2.55
CA ALA A 222 -14.85 -6.48 3.76
C ALA A 222 -14.82 -4.97 3.56
N GLY A 223 -14.44 -4.49 2.38
CA GLY A 223 -14.47 -3.08 2.03
C GLY A 223 -13.10 -2.42 1.80
N ALA A 224 -12.00 -3.18 1.76
CA ALA A 224 -10.74 -2.64 1.27
C ALA A 224 -10.88 -2.24 -0.21
N ASP A 225 -10.38 -1.05 -0.57
CA ASP A 225 -10.36 -0.58 -1.95
C ASP A 225 -9.08 -1.02 -2.66
N ILE A 226 -7.98 -1.09 -1.90
CA ILE A 226 -6.65 -1.48 -2.39
C ILE A 226 -6.09 -2.57 -1.47
N ILE A 227 -5.62 -3.68 -2.03
CA ILE A 227 -5.01 -4.79 -1.31
C ILE A 227 -3.52 -4.86 -1.66
N VAL A 228 -2.65 -4.73 -0.64
CA VAL A 228 -1.19 -4.73 -0.81
C VAL A 228 -0.59 -6.03 -0.31
N ILE A 229 0.16 -6.72 -1.18
CA ILE A 229 0.80 -8.00 -0.86
C ILE A 229 2.29 -7.92 -1.20
N GLY A 230 3.15 -8.26 -0.24
CA GLY A 230 4.60 -8.29 -0.39
C GLY A 230 5.19 -9.65 -0.04
N ASN A 231 5.34 -9.97 1.23
CA ASN A 231 6.07 -11.15 1.73
C ASN A 231 5.64 -12.52 1.15
N ALA A 232 4.36 -12.70 0.85
CA ALA A 232 3.88 -13.93 0.22
C ALA A 232 4.48 -14.09 -1.18
N LEU A 233 4.49 -12.99 -1.95
CA LEU A 233 5.00 -12.94 -3.32
C LEU A 233 6.55 -12.93 -3.37
N GLU A 234 7.20 -12.44 -2.31
CA GLU A 234 8.65 -12.59 -2.15
C GLU A 234 9.06 -14.05 -2.04
N LYS A 235 8.22 -14.92 -1.46
CA LYS A 235 8.47 -16.35 -1.29
C LYS A 235 8.04 -17.17 -2.52
N ASP A 236 6.88 -16.83 -3.05
CA ASP A 236 6.27 -17.51 -4.18
C ASP A 236 5.62 -16.50 -5.14
N PRO A 237 6.34 -16.05 -6.18
CA PRO A 237 5.80 -15.11 -7.17
C PRO A 237 4.61 -15.62 -7.96
N GLU A 238 4.45 -16.94 -8.13
CA GLU A 238 3.34 -17.51 -8.91
C GLU A 238 1.97 -17.20 -8.26
N LEU A 239 1.93 -16.95 -6.95
CA LEU A 239 0.72 -16.52 -6.24
C LEU A 239 0.12 -15.20 -6.78
N ILE A 240 0.88 -14.41 -7.56
CA ILE A 240 0.38 -13.15 -8.15
C ILE A 240 -0.89 -13.40 -8.97
N ILE A 241 -0.92 -14.49 -9.74
CA ILE A 241 -2.05 -14.84 -10.62
C ILE A 241 -3.31 -15.11 -9.80
N ASP A 242 -3.19 -15.98 -8.78
CA ASP A 242 -4.32 -16.38 -7.95
C ASP A 242 -4.80 -15.23 -7.05
N MET A 243 -3.88 -14.43 -6.53
CA MET A 243 -4.20 -13.22 -5.74
C MET A 243 -4.98 -12.20 -6.57
N SER A 244 -4.51 -11.92 -7.79
CA SER A 244 -5.18 -11.00 -8.72
C SER A 244 -6.58 -11.50 -9.06
N ALA A 245 -6.71 -12.77 -9.46
CA ALA A 245 -8.00 -13.37 -9.77
C ALA A 245 -8.97 -13.30 -8.58
N ALA A 246 -8.49 -13.57 -7.36
CA ALA A 246 -9.31 -13.53 -6.15
C ALA A 246 -9.80 -12.12 -5.82
N ILE A 247 -8.92 -11.11 -5.89
CA ILE A 247 -9.25 -9.71 -5.60
C ILE A 247 -10.22 -9.18 -6.66
N HIS A 248 -9.91 -9.34 -7.94
CA HIS A 248 -10.72 -8.83 -9.03
C HIS A 248 -12.06 -9.58 -9.19
N SER A 249 -12.20 -10.81 -8.66
CA SER A 249 -13.48 -11.53 -8.63
C SER A 249 -14.56 -10.80 -7.81
N VAL A 250 -14.18 -9.90 -6.92
CA VAL A 250 -15.12 -9.09 -6.13
C VAL A 250 -15.77 -7.99 -6.99
N ASN A 251 -15.09 -7.52 -8.02
CA ASN A 251 -15.59 -6.48 -8.94
C ASN A 251 -16.77 -6.95 -9.78
N VAL A 252 -16.85 -8.24 -10.09
CA VAL A 252 -17.89 -8.81 -11.00
C VAL A 252 -19.26 -8.92 -10.35
N LYS A 253 -19.36 -8.95 -9.01
CA LYS A 253 -20.63 -9.10 -8.30
C LYS A 253 -21.51 -7.85 -8.29
N SER A 254 -20.97 -6.66 -8.59
CA SER A 254 -21.73 -5.40 -8.59
C SER A 254 -22.55 -5.15 -9.87
N THR A 255 -22.38 -5.96 -10.92
CA THR A 255 -23.09 -5.80 -12.19
C THR A 255 -24.30 -6.75 -12.38
N SER A 256 -24.55 -7.68 -11.44
CA SER A 256 -25.61 -8.68 -11.55
C SER A 256 -26.87 -8.40 -10.71
N ASP A 257 -26.88 -7.33 -9.88
CA ASP A 257 -28.00 -6.97 -9.02
C ASP A 257 -28.61 -5.59 -9.37
N ALA A 258 -28.58 -5.19 -10.66
CA ALA A 258 -29.28 -4.02 -11.16
C ALA A 258 -30.42 -4.38 -12.12
#